data_aece9aff67e164c28046341ca3c0162e
#
_entry.id   aece9aff67e164c28046341ca3c0162e
#
_cell.length_a   1.000
_cell.length_b   1.000
_cell.length_c   1.000
_cell.angle_alpha   90.00
_cell.angle_beta   90.00
_cell.angle_gamma   90.00
#
_symmetry.space_group_name_H-M   'P 1'
#
loop_
_entity.id
_entity.type
_entity.pdbx_description
1 polymer ?
#
loop_
_entity_poly.entity_id
_entity_poly.type
_entity_poly.pdbx_seq_one_letter_code
_entity_poly.pdbx_strand_id
1 'polypeptide(L)'
;KLNCDEFAMGSSNETSFYGNVQNPIDKGLVPGGSSGGSAAAVSGQLTPITIGTDTGGSIRQPASFTGTVGLKPTYGSCSRYGIVAFASSLDQAGPMSQNVEDCALLQEVISTYDNKDSTSIDFKRGQYSKDLTKDIKGKKIGIPKEYRVEGMPKEIEELWKKGIEYAKDCGAEIIDISLPNTSYALPTYYIVAPAEASS
;
A
#
# COMPACT_ATOMS: atom_id res chain seq x y z
N LYS A 1 17.24 -9.07 -1.98
CA LYS A 1 16.34 -8.58 -3.03
C LYS A 1 15.20 -9.58 -3.19
N LEU A 2 14.00 -9.08 -3.42
CA LEU A 2 12.79 -9.88 -3.60
C LEU A 2 12.23 -9.68 -5.00
N ASN A 3 11.38 -10.62 -5.45
CA ASN A 3 10.78 -10.58 -6.76
C ASN A 3 9.65 -9.54 -6.83
N CYS A 4 9.43 -8.97 -7.99
CA CYS A 4 8.33 -8.03 -8.25
C CYS A 4 7.91 -8.14 -9.72
N ASP A 5 6.78 -7.57 -10.09
CA ASP A 5 6.47 -7.35 -11.50
C ASP A 5 7.55 -6.47 -12.14
N GLU A 6 7.94 -6.80 -13.37
CA GLU A 6 8.99 -6.09 -14.09
C GLU A 6 8.61 -4.61 -14.28
N PHE A 7 9.55 -3.70 -14.04
CA PHE A 7 9.35 -2.25 -14.04
C PHE A 7 8.26 -1.74 -13.08
N ALA A 8 7.88 -2.51 -12.08
CA ALA A 8 6.71 -2.25 -11.23
C ALA A 8 5.38 -2.14 -12.01
N MET A 9 5.35 -2.61 -13.23
CA MET A 9 4.20 -2.59 -14.15
C MET A 9 3.42 -3.89 -14.06
N GLY A 10 2.62 -4.06 -13.02
CA GLY A 10 1.77 -5.23 -12.84
C GLY A 10 1.03 -5.21 -11.53
N SER A 11 0.12 -6.15 -11.37
CA SER A 11 -0.74 -6.28 -10.19
C SER A 11 -0.90 -7.72 -9.71
N SER A 12 -0.14 -8.66 -10.29
CA SER A 12 -0.26 -10.10 -10.00
C SER A 12 1.07 -10.79 -9.70
N ASN A 13 2.20 -10.14 -10.01
CA ASN A 13 3.56 -10.67 -9.96
C ASN A 13 3.79 -11.83 -10.93
N GLU A 14 3.23 -11.72 -12.13
CA GLU A 14 3.34 -12.71 -13.21
C GLU A 14 4.28 -12.25 -14.33
N THR A 15 4.77 -10.99 -14.31
CA THR A 15 5.59 -10.41 -15.38
C THR A 15 7.10 -10.45 -15.10
N SER A 16 7.53 -11.07 -14.00
CA SER A 16 8.93 -11.14 -13.64
C SER A 16 9.73 -12.11 -14.51
N PHE A 17 10.93 -11.68 -14.90
CA PHE A 17 11.92 -12.55 -15.57
C PHE A 17 12.25 -13.82 -14.77
N TYR A 18 12.18 -13.76 -13.43
CA TYR A 18 12.48 -14.88 -12.53
C TYR A 18 11.29 -15.81 -12.32
N GLY A 19 10.19 -15.59 -13.03
CA GLY A 19 8.96 -16.37 -12.89
C GLY A 19 8.01 -15.81 -11.84
N ASN A 20 6.86 -16.48 -11.73
CA ASN A 20 5.75 -16.04 -10.90
C ASN A 20 6.03 -16.26 -9.41
N VAL A 21 5.60 -15.33 -8.59
CA VAL A 21 5.55 -15.52 -7.13
C VAL A 21 4.22 -16.19 -6.77
N GLN A 22 4.29 -17.20 -5.93
CA GLN A 22 3.11 -17.87 -5.40
C GLN A 22 2.61 -17.17 -4.13
N ASN A 23 1.29 -17.14 -3.95
CA ASN A 23 0.70 -16.69 -2.70
C ASN A 23 0.90 -17.74 -1.60
N PRO A 24 1.53 -17.43 -0.46
CA PRO A 24 1.77 -18.40 0.60
C PRO A 24 0.49 -18.94 1.26
N ILE A 25 -0.63 -18.21 1.18
CA ILE A 25 -1.93 -18.63 1.74
C ILE A 25 -2.51 -19.75 0.86
N ASP A 26 -2.44 -19.58 -0.45
CA ASP A 26 -2.88 -20.57 -1.44
C ASP A 26 -2.01 -20.46 -2.70
N LYS A 27 -1.25 -21.51 -2.96
CA LYS A 27 -0.30 -21.56 -4.10
C LYS A 27 -0.99 -21.51 -5.48
N GLY A 28 -2.30 -21.71 -5.55
CA GLY A 28 -3.10 -21.54 -6.75
C GLY A 28 -3.49 -20.09 -7.06
N LEU A 29 -3.19 -19.18 -6.14
CA LEU A 29 -3.53 -17.76 -6.26
C LEU A 29 -2.30 -16.89 -6.45
N VAL A 30 -2.49 -15.72 -7.06
CA VAL A 30 -1.45 -14.69 -7.18
C VAL A 30 -1.27 -13.96 -5.84
N PRO A 31 -0.06 -13.51 -5.50
CA PRO A 31 0.18 -12.74 -4.28
C PRO A 31 -0.24 -11.27 -4.43
N GLY A 32 -0.64 -10.85 -5.64
CA GLY A 32 -0.76 -9.44 -5.98
C GLY A 32 0.56 -8.82 -6.39
N GLY A 33 0.52 -7.57 -6.82
CA GLY A 33 1.70 -6.87 -7.35
C GLY A 33 1.55 -5.33 -7.32
N SER A 34 2.64 -4.68 -7.67
CA SER A 34 3.91 -5.23 -8.16
C SER A 34 4.84 -5.77 -7.07
N SER A 35 4.67 -5.42 -5.79
CA SER A 35 5.51 -5.88 -4.68
C SER A 35 5.12 -7.27 -4.15
N GLY A 36 4.74 -8.20 -5.06
CA GLY A 36 4.24 -9.53 -4.68
C GLY A 36 5.27 -10.38 -3.93
N GLY A 37 6.54 -10.33 -4.31
CA GLY A 37 7.59 -11.05 -3.60
C GLY A 37 7.84 -10.51 -2.19
N SER A 38 7.73 -9.19 -1.99
CA SER A 38 7.82 -8.57 -0.67
C SER A 38 6.68 -9.03 0.24
N ALA A 39 5.46 -9.01 -0.28
CA ALA A 39 4.26 -9.47 0.43
C ALA A 39 4.33 -10.97 0.75
N ALA A 40 4.69 -11.79 -0.23
CA ALA A 40 4.82 -13.24 -0.07
C ALA A 40 5.91 -13.62 0.94
N ALA A 41 7.04 -12.91 0.97
CA ALA A 41 8.11 -13.17 1.93
C ALA A 41 7.66 -12.93 3.39
N VAL A 42 6.89 -11.88 3.62
CA VAL A 42 6.30 -11.59 4.93
C VAL A 42 5.21 -12.60 5.27
N SER A 43 4.26 -12.83 4.37
CA SER A 43 3.15 -13.79 4.57
C SER A 43 3.67 -15.21 4.83
N GLY A 44 4.69 -15.64 4.08
CA GLY A 44 5.36 -16.94 4.24
C GLY A 44 6.32 -17.00 5.40
N GLN A 45 6.42 -15.97 6.25
CA GLN A 45 7.30 -15.89 7.43
C GLN A 45 8.80 -16.08 7.12
N LEU A 46 9.22 -15.73 5.92
CA LEU A 46 10.64 -15.78 5.52
C LEU A 46 11.43 -14.59 6.11
N THR A 47 10.73 -13.51 6.40
CA THR A 47 11.27 -12.31 7.06
C THR A 47 10.14 -11.60 7.82
N PRO A 48 10.42 -10.92 8.95
CA PRO A 48 9.39 -10.18 9.69
C PRO A 48 8.88 -8.94 8.96
N ILE A 49 9.75 -8.31 8.18
CA ILE A 49 9.48 -7.03 7.49
C ILE A 49 10.13 -7.01 6.11
N THR A 50 9.53 -6.25 5.19
CA THR A 50 10.08 -5.95 3.86
C THR A 50 9.76 -4.51 3.46
N ILE A 51 10.41 -4.05 2.38
CA ILE A 51 10.07 -2.80 1.71
C ILE A 51 9.47 -3.16 0.35
N GLY A 52 8.39 -2.50 0.00
CA GLY A 52 7.80 -2.50 -1.33
C GLY A 52 7.78 -1.10 -1.93
N THR A 53 7.24 -0.99 -3.15
CA THR A 53 6.94 0.29 -3.81
C THR A 53 5.48 0.35 -4.21
N ASP A 54 4.90 1.54 -4.21
CA ASP A 54 3.49 1.77 -4.52
C ASP A 54 3.33 3.01 -5.40
N THR A 55 2.90 2.80 -6.61
CA THR A 55 2.56 3.85 -7.58
C THR A 55 1.05 3.99 -7.70
N GLY A 56 0.34 2.88 -7.82
CA GLY A 56 -1.11 2.81 -7.94
C GLY A 56 -1.76 1.75 -7.05
N GLY A 57 -1.03 1.20 -6.06
CA GLY A 57 -1.52 0.15 -5.18
C GLY A 57 -0.52 -0.98 -4.90
N SER A 58 0.70 -0.89 -5.42
CA SER A 58 1.64 -2.03 -5.47
C SER A 58 2.26 -2.45 -4.13
N ILE A 59 1.97 -1.77 -3.02
CA ILE A 59 2.15 -2.25 -1.64
C ILE A 59 0.83 -2.75 -1.08
N ARG A 60 -0.23 -1.92 -1.19
CA ARG A 60 -1.51 -2.12 -0.51
C ARG A 60 -2.28 -3.33 -1.05
N GLN A 61 -2.29 -3.51 -2.36
CA GLN A 61 -2.99 -4.62 -3.00
C GLN A 61 -2.34 -5.97 -2.67
N PRO A 62 -1.01 -6.19 -2.86
CA PRO A 62 -0.41 -7.46 -2.47
C PRO A 62 -0.47 -7.71 -0.96
N ALA A 63 -0.43 -6.68 -0.11
CA ALA A 63 -0.67 -6.85 1.33
C ALA A 63 -2.06 -7.40 1.61
N SER A 64 -3.09 -6.87 0.93
CA SER A 64 -4.47 -7.36 1.04
C SER A 64 -4.59 -8.81 0.59
N PHE A 65 -3.95 -9.21 -0.51
CA PHE A 65 -4.05 -10.55 -1.09
C PHE A 65 -3.30 -11.61 -0.27
N THR A 66 -2.30 -11.20 0.49
CA THR A 66 -1.45 -12.11 1.27
C THR A 66 -1.71 -12.04 2.78
N GLY A 67 -2.73 -11.27 3.21
CA GLY A 67 -3.08 -11.14 4.62
C GLY A 67 -2.00 -10.45 5.48
N THR A 68 -1.23 -9.54 4.89
CA THR A 68 -0.18 -8.77 5.56
C THR A 68 -0.55 -7.30 5.73
N VAL A 69 0.22 -6.56 6.49
CA VAL A 69 0.09 -5.10 6.63
C VAL A 69 1.03 -4.42 5.62
N GLY A 70 0.48 -3.54 4.80
CA GLY A 70 1.26 -2.73 3.86
C GLY A 70 0.86 -1.26 3.94
N LEU A 71 1.83 -0.38 4.11
CA LEU A 71 1.63 1.05 4.21
C LEU A 71 2.25 1.77 3.01
N LYS A 72 1.42 2.49 2.26
CA LYS A 72 1.92 3.52 1.34
C LYS A 72 2.00 4.85 2.10
N PRO A 73 3.21 5.31 2.44
CA PRO A 73 3.36 6.57 3.17
C PRO A 73 3.03 7.78 2.28
N THR A 74 3.05 8.95 2.91
CA THR A 74 2.94 10.23 2.19
C THR A 74 4.09 10.38 1.21
N TYR A 75 3.80 10.85 -0.01
CA TYR A 75 4.79 11.10 -1.05
C TYR A 75 5.91 12.00 -0.52
N GLY A 76 7.15 11.61 -0.81
CA GLY A 76 8.35 12.32 -0.37
C GLY A 76 8.78 12.06 1.09
N SER A 77 8.03 11.27 1.86
CA SER A 77 8.39 10.96 3.25
C SER A 77 9.48 9.90 3.38
N CYS A 78 9.67 9.07 2.36
CA CYS A 78 10.75 8.09 2.27
C CYS A 78 11.61 8.39 1.04
N SER A 79 12.93 8.31 1.19
CA SER A 79 13.84 8.46 0.05
C SER A 79 13.63 7.37 -0.98
N ARG A 80 13.68 7.74 -2.24
CA ARG A 80 13.65 6.84 -3.40
C ARG A 80 15.02 6.66 -4.03
N TYR A 81 16.07 7.24 -3.43
CA TYR A 81 17.43 7.12 -3.95
C TYR A 81 17.85 5.65 -4.00
N GLY A 82 18.24 5.18 -5.20
CA GLY A 82 18.56 3.78 -5.47
C GLY A 82 17.39 2.91 -5.90
N ILE A 83 16.19 3.47 -6.00
CA ILE A 83 15.00 2.82 -6.60
C ILE A 83 14.90 3.27 -8.06
N VAL A 84 14.71 2.30 -8.97
CA VAL A 84 14.38 2.61 -10.37
C VAL A 84 12.93 3.05 -10.43
N ALA A 85 12.68 4.25 -10.94
CA ALA A 85 11.34 4.80 -11.02
C ALA A 85 10.49 4.10 -12.09
N PHE A 86 9.21 3.89 -11.78
CA PHE A 86 8.17 3.62 -12.77
C PHE A 86 7.48 4.93 -13.18
N ALA A 87 6.89 5.63 -12.21
CA ALA A 87 6.30 6.95 -12.39
C ALA A 87 6.76 7.86 -11.25
N SER A 88 7.78 8.65 -11.50
CA SER A 88 8.48 9.42 -10.48
C SER A 88 7.59 10.36 -9.67
N SER A 89 6.53 10.90 -10.28
CA SER A 89 5.55 11.77 -9.59
C SER A 89 4.56 11.01 -8.70
N LEU A 90 4.52 9.67 -8.77
CA LEU A 90 3.56 8.82 -8.06
C LEU A 90 4.22 7.81 -7.13
N ASP A 91 5.42 7.32 -7.48
CA ASP A 91 6.10 6.23 -6.78
C ASP A 91 6.41 6.58 -5.33
N GLN A 92 6.16 5.62 -4.44
CA GLN A 92 6.56 5.73 -3.05
C GLN A 92 7.07 4.37 -2.53
N ALA A 93 8.19 4.38 -1.80
CA ALA A 93 8.62 3.25 -1.01
C ALA A 93 7.83 3.19 0.31
N GLY A 94 7.59 1.98 0.80
CA GLY A 94 6.89 1.82 2.08
C GLY A 94 7.05 0.42 2.67
N PRO A 95 6.74 0.26 3.97
CA PRO A 95 6.91 -0.97 4.71
C PRO A 95 5.80 -1.99 4.46
N MET A 96 6.16 -3.26 4.59
CA MET A 96 5.25 -4.39 4.68
C MET A 96 5.68 -5.29 5.85
N SER A 97 4.72 -5.80 6.62
CA SER A 97 4.96 -6.57 7.84
C SER A 97 3.79 -7.48 8.21
N GLN A 98 3.97 -8.32 9.22
CA GLN A 98 2.91 -9.18 9.76
C GLN A 98 1.88 -8.40 10.59
N ASN A 99 2.28 -7.30 11.20
CA ASN A 99 1.44 -6.53 12.12
C ASN A 99 1.70 -5.02 11.99
N VAL A 100 0.81 -4.22 12.56
CA VAL A 100 0.87 -2.75 12.46
C VAL A 100 2.05 -2.18 13.23
N GLU A 101 2.47 -2.81 14.33
CA GLU A 101 3.59 -2.34 15.17
C GLU A 101 4.91 -2.41 14.41
N ASP A 102 5.21 -3.55 13.78
CA ASP A 102 6.40 -3.70 12.94
C ASP A 102 6.38 -2.78 11.72
N CYS A 103 5.18 -2.57 11.14
CA CYS A 103 5.00 -1.63 10.05
C CYS A 103 5.35 -0.20 10.48
N ALA A 104 4.88 0.22 11.66
CA ALA A 104 5.16 1.53 12.23
C ALA A 104 6.65 1.71 12.55
N LEU A 105 7.29 0.70 13.15
CA LEU A 105 8.73 0.72 13.43
C LEU A 105 9.57 0.85 12.16
N LEU A 106 9.26 0.06 11.12
CA LEU A 106 9.98 0.18 9.86
C LEU A 106 9.74 1.55 9.20
N GLN A 107 8.49 2.06 9.25
CA GLN A 107 8.18 3.39 8.73
C GLN A 107 8.98 4.49 9.43
N GLU A 108 9.16 4.41 10.75
CA GLU A 108 10.01 5.34 11.49
C GLU A 108 11.46 5.35 10.99
N VAL A 109 11.98 4.18 10.66
CA VAL A 109 13.37 4.04 10.19
C VAL A 109 13.55 4.63 8.79
N ILE A 110 12.62 4.36 7.86
CA ILE A 110 12.75 4.77 6.46
C ILE A 110 12.24 6.18 6.17
N SER A 111 11.47 6.79 7.09
CA SER A 111 10.97 8.16 6.95
C SER A 111 12.04 9.16 7.37
N THR A 112 13.01 9.41 6.50
CA THR A 112 14.09 10.36 6.74
C THR A 112 14.31 11.23 5.52
N TYR A 113 14.69 12.47 5.76
CA TYR A 113 15.14 13.35 4.69
C TYR A 113 16.42 12.81 4.06
N ASP A 114 16.47 12.82 2.74
CA ASP A 114 17.64 12.45 1.96
C ASP A 114 17.86 13.48 0.85
N ASN A 115 18.98 14.19 0.91
CA ASN A 115 19.34 15.20 -0.09
C ASN A 115 19.69 14.61 -1.47
N LYS A 116 19.79 13.31 -1.61
CA LYS A 116 20.00 12.61 -2.88
C LYS A 116 18.71 12.34 -3.65
N ASP A 117 17.57 12.47 -3.00
CA ASP A 117 16.25 12.41 -3.64
C ASP A 117 15.61 13.79 -3.63
N SER A 118 15.50 14.40 -4.81
CA SER A 118 14.92 15.74 -4.97
C SER A 118 13.47 15.86 -4.52
N THR A 119 12.78 14.74 -4.36
CA THR A 119 11.39 14.68 -3.88
C THR A 119 11.28 14.43 -2.39
N SER A 120 12.39 14.13 -1.72
CA SER A 120 12.42 13.93 -0.27
C SER A 120 12.08 15.21 0.48
N ILE A 121 11.17 15.12 1.43
CA ILE A 121 10.68 16.25 2.20
C ILE A 121 11.36 16.25 3.57
N ASP A 122 11.93 17.39 3.96
CA ASP A 122 12.41 17.58 5.32
C ASP A 122 11.24 17.91 6.26
N PHE A 123 10.85 16.93 7.06
CA PHE A 123 9.75 17.06 8.01
C PHE A 123 10.09 16.42 9.35
N LYS A 124 9.42 16.89 10.38
CA LYS A 124 9.58 16.28 11.71
C LYS A 124 8.97 14.87 11.70
N ARG A 125 9.83 13.87 11.74
CA ARG A 125 9.42 12.46 11.81
C ARG A 125 8.57 12.19 13.05
N GLY A 126 7.46 11.49 12.86
CA GLY A 126 6.62 10.97 13.95
C GLY A 126 7.28 9.81 14.69
N GLN A 127 6.78 9.53 15.88
CA GLN A 127 7.08 8.30 16.61
C GLN A 127 5.88 7.35 16.46
N TYR A 128 5.69 6.85 15.23
CA TYR A 128 4.47 6.14 14.84
C TYR A 128 4.18 4.93 15.74
N SER A 129 5.21 4.20 16.15
CA SER A 129 5.06 3.05 17.06
C SER A 129 4.53 3.43 18.44
N LYS A 130 4.89 4.61 18.94
CA LYS A 130 4.39 5.14 20.22
C LYS A 130 2.99 5.73 20.12
N ASP A 131 2.60 6.17 18.90
CA ASP A 131 1.28 6.75 18.64
C ASP A 131 0.22 5.68 18.38
N LEU A 132 0.59 4.40 18.34
CA LEU A 132 -0.33 3.27 18.22
C LEU A 132 -1.12 3.12 19.52
N THR A 133 -2.22 3.83 19.60
CA THR A 133 -3.21 3.67 20.67
C THR A 133 -4.30 2.71 20.20
N LYS A 134 -4.85 1.92 21.11
CA LYS A 134 -6.01 1.07 20.81
C LYS A 134 -7.32 1.84 20.76
N ASP A 135 -7.26 3.16 20.98
CA ASP A 135 -8.41 4.04 21.08
C ASP A 135 -8.40 5.07 19.95
N ILE A 136 -9.44 5.04 19.14
CA ILE A 136 -9.70 6.02 18.06
C ILE A 136 -10.94 6.86 18.37
N LYS A 137 -11.33 6.95 19.64
CA LYS A 137 -12.50 7.71 20.09
C LYS A 137 -12.44 9.16 19.62
N GLY A 138 -13.54 9.62 19.04
CA GLY A 138 -13.68 10.97 18.51
C GLY A 138 -12.97 11.21 17.16
N LYS A 139 -12.29 10.21 16.60
CA LYS A 139 -11.80 10.31 15.22
C LYS A 139 -12.96 10.18 14.24
N LYS A 140 -12.95 11.01 13.18
CA LYS A 140 -13.92 10.95 12.11
C LYS A 140 -13.39 10.10 10.96
N ILE A 141 -14.16 9.11 10.54
CA ILE A 141 -13.84 8.26 9.39
C ILE A 141 -14.89 8.50 8.32
N GLY A 142 -14.46 9.08 7.19
CA GLY A 142 -15.31 9.32 6.04
C GLY A 142 -15.43 8.08 5.17
N ILE A 143 -16.65 7.72 4.79
CA ILE A 143 -16.93 6.63 3.85
C ILE A 143 -17.37 7.23 2.52
N PRO A 144 -16.51 7.20 1.47
CA PRO A 144 -16.87 7.74 0.17
C PRO A 144 -17.95 6.89 -0.49
N LYS A 145 -19.03 7.53 -0.95
CA LYS A 145 -20.08 6.83 -1.71
C LYS A 145 -19.56 6.22 -3.01
N GLU A 146 -18.53 6.83 -3.61
CA GLU A 146 -17.90 6.41 -4.86
C GLU A 146 -17.08 5.10 -4.73
N TYR A 147 -16.80 4.65 -3.50
CA TYR A 147 -16.08 3.39 -3.26
C TYR A 147 -17.00 2.16 -3.30
N ARG A 148 -18.31 2.38 -3.32
CA ARG A 148 -19.30 1.33 -3.56
C ARG A 148 -19.58 1.26 -5.04
N VAL A 149 -18.92 0.32 -5.73
CA VAL A 149 -19.06 0.14 -7.16
C VAL A 149 -20.10 -0.94 -7.48
N GLU A 150 -20.81 -0.78 -8.60
CA GLU A 150 -21.70 -1.79 -9.12
C GLU A 150 -20.93 -3.08 -9.43
N GLY A 151 -21.50 -4.23 -9.07
CA GLY A 151 -20.86 -5.53 -9.27
C GLY A 151 -19.87 -5.94 -8.17
N MET A 152 -19.75 -5.17 -7.09
CA MET A 152 -18.94 -5.60 -5.92
C MET A 152 -19.48 -6.94 -5.37
N PRO A 153 -18.62 -7.97 -5.18
CA PRO A 153 -19.03 -9.23 -4.54
C PRO A 153 -19.62 -9.00 -3.15
N LYS A 154 -20.68 -9.75 -2.81
CA LYS A 154 -21.36 -9.60 -1.51
C LYS A 154 -20.41 -9.82 -0.33
N GLU A 155 -19.49 -10.76 -0.43
CA GLU A 155 -18.51 -11.06 0.59
C GLU A 155 -17.60 -9.84 0.86
N ILE A 156 -17.22 -9.11 -0.18
CA ILE A 156 -16.42 -7.87 -0.04
C ILE A 156 -17.25 -6.76 0.60
N GLU A 157 -18.53 -6.64 0.20
CA GLU A 157 -19.44 -5.65 0.83
C GLU A 157 -19.65 -5.93 2.32
N GLU A 158 -19.78 -7.20 2.71
CA GLU A 158 -19.91 -7.62 4.11
C GLU A 158 -18.64 -7.30 4.91
N LEU A 159 -17.45 -7.54 4.34
CA LEU A 159 -16.20 -7.16 4.97
C LEU A 159 -16.07 -5.65 5.17
N TRP A 160 -16.53 -4.85 4.20
CA TRP A 160 -16.62 -3.41 4.33
C TRP A 160 -17.51 -2.98 5.51
N LYS A 161 -18.72 -3.55 5.59
CA LYS A 161 -19.66 -3.28 6.70
C LYS A 161 -19.03 -3.66 8.04
N LYS A 162 -18.40 -4.81 8.12
CA LYS A 162 -17.72 -5.29 9.32
C LYS A 162 -16.57 -4.39 9.75
N GLY A 163 -15.77 -3.89 8.79
CA GLY A 163 -14.70 -2.92 9.07
C GLY A 163 -15.23 -1.59 9.62
N ILE A 164 -16.37 -1.11 9.10
CA ILE A 164 -17.05 0.08 9.61
C ILE A 164 -17.55 -0.14 11.05
N GLU A 165 -18.13 -1.32 11.34
CA GLU A 165 -18.57 -1.67 12.69
C GLU A 165 -17.40 -1.70 13.68
N TYR A 166 -16.28 -2.33 13.32
CA TYR A 166 -15.08 -2.31 14.16
C TYR A 166 -14.60 -0.89 14.47
N ALA A 167 -14.62 -0.01 13.48
CA ALA A 167 -14.22 1.38 13.71
C ALA A 167 -15.18 2.10 14.69
N LYS A 168 -16.49 1.85 14.59
CA LYS A 168 -17.50 2.38 15.54
C LYS A 168 -17.28 1.82 16.96
N ASP A 169 -17.04 0.54 17.08
CA ASP A 169 -16.82 -0.14 18.38
C ASP A 169 -15.55 0.40 19.06
N CYS A 170 -14.56 0.81 18.27
CA CYS A 170 -13.37 1.52 18.75
C CYS A 170 -13.60 3.02 19.01
N GLY A 171 -14.84 3.51 18.89
CA GLY A 171 -15.23 4.88 19.24
C GLY A 171 -15.09 5.92 18.14
N ALA A 172 -14.86 5.52 16.89
CA ALA A 172 -14.84 6.44 15.75
C ALA A 172 -16.25 6.91 15.37
N GLU A 173 -16.34 8.15 14.88
CA GLU A 173 -17.53 8.70 14.24
C GLU A 173 -17.46 8.41 12.73
N ILE A 174 -18.45 7.67 12.21
CA ILE A 174 -18.53 7.38 10.78
C ILE A 174 -19.38 8.43 10.09
N ILE A 175 -18.84 9.02 9.02
CA ILE A 175 -19.53 10.05 8.24
C ILE A 175 -19.54 9.68 6.75
N ASP A 176 -20.66 9.89 6.07
CA ASP A 176 -20.72 9.73 4.62
C ASP A 176 -20.06 10.94 3.95
N ILE A 177 -19.19 10.67 2.99
CA ILE A 177 -18.51 11.71 2.21
C ILE A 177 -18.62 11.45 0.72
N SER A 178 -18.21 12.41 -0.09
CA SER A 178 -18.11 12.27 -1.54
C SER A 178 -16.71 12.65 -2.01
N LEU A 179 -16.14 11.84 -2.89
CA LEU A 179 -14.88 12.06 -3.60
C LEU A 179 -15.19 12.07 -5.12
N PRO A 180 -15.76 13.15 -5.65
CA PRO A 180 -16.34 13.16 -7.00
C PRO A 180 -15.32 12.92 -8.13
N ASN A 181 -14.04 13.17 -7.86
CA ASN A 181 -12.97 12.97 -8.85
C ASN A 181 -12.43 11.53 -8.88
N THR A 182 -12.95 10.61 -8.08
CA THR A 182 -12.51 9.20 -8.04
C THR A 182 -12.60 8.53 -9.41
N SER A 183 -13.61 8.88 -10.22
CA SER A 183 -13.78 8.36 -11.59
C SER A 183 -12.63 8.69 -12.54
N TYR A 184 -11.89 9.78 -12.28
CA TYR A 184 -10.74 10.20 -13.09
C TYR A 184 -9.41 9.59 -12.63
N ALA A 185 -9.35 8.97 -11.46
CA ALA A 185 -8.09 8.49 -10.88
C ALA A 185 -7.40 7.45 -11.77
N LEU A 186 -8.14 6.42 -12.19
CA LEU A 186 -7.60 5.35 -13.02
C LEU A 186 -7.22 5.83 -14.44
N PRO A 187 -8.05 6.58 -15.18
CA PRO A 187 -7.64 7.17 -16.44
C PRO A 187 -6.40 8.07 -16.33
N THR A 188 -6.32 8.89 -15.31
CA THR A 188 -5.13 9.74 -15.06
C THR A 188 -3.88 8.91 -14.84
N TYR A 189 -3.97 7.86 -14.04
CA TYR A 189 -2.85 6.93 -13.82
C TYR A 189 -2.35 6.32 -15.13
N TYR A 190 -3.24 5.84 -16.00
CA TYR A 190 -2.85 5.25 -17.29
C TYR A 190 -2.27 6.24 -18.31
N ILE A 191 -2.45 7.54 -18.09
CA ILE A 191 -1.80 8.58 -18.91
C ILE A 191 -0.44 8.95 -18.31
N VAL A 192 -0.40 9.27 -17.01
CA VAL A 192 0.80 9.79 -16.34
C VAL A 192 1.89 8.73 -16.24
N ALA A 193 1.55 7.53 -15.74
CA ALA A 193 2.55 6.51 -15.46
C ALA A 193 3.28 6.01 -16.72
N PRO A 194 2.61 5.68 -17.85
CA PRO A 194 3.31 5.31 -19.08
C PRO A 194 4.11 6.48 -19.68
N ALA A 195 3.61 7.71 -19.57
CA ALA A 195 4.33 8.88 -20.10
C ALA A 195 5.66 9.09 -19.35
N GLU A 196 5.66 8.99 -18.03
CA GLU A 196 6.88 9.12 -17.21
C GLU A 196 7.83 7.92 -17.40
N ALA A 197 7.29 6.70 -17.51
CA ALA A 197 8.09 5.50 -17.72
C ALA A 197 8.80 5.47 -19.10
N SER A 198 8.30 6.23 -20.09
CA SER A 198 8.85 6.30 -21.43
C SER A 198 9.84 7.44 -21.64
N SER A 199 10.04 8.30 -20.67
CA SER A 199 10.94 9.45 -20.71
C SER A 199 12.32 9.09 -20.20
#